data_bf4d494e29af6f72b80b00485179ad9d
#
_entry.id   bf4d494e29af6f72b80b00485179ad9d
#
_cell.length_a   1.000
_cell.length_b   1.000
_cell.length_c   1.000
_cell.angle_alpha   90.00
_cell.angle_beta   90.00
_cell.angle_gamma   90.00
#
_symmetry.space_group_name_H-M   'P 1'
#
loop_
_entity.id
_entity.type
_entity.pdbx_description
1 polymer ?
#
loop_
_entity_poly.entity_id
_entity_poly.type
_entity_poly.pdbx_seq_one_letter_code
_entity_poly.pdbx_strand_id
1 'polypeptide(L)'
;MATTDSCSNTRKEKQIGGIMDTKVCLSCNQLYSIDNFYKKGKQLSTYCKECYKQQSKEAYQKRIDFLNQYKAEAGCKKCGETKYYLLDFHHRNPTEKDFNIAKDCKKKLEIILKELEKCDVLCANCHREWHYLQEHNNISYDTWLLN
;
A
#
# COMPACT_ATOMS: atom_id res chain seq x y z
N MET A 1 17.00 -10.62 -21.63
CA MET A 1 16.72 -12.07 -21.49
C MET A 1 16.22 -12.27 -20.08
N ALA A 2 14.92 -12.41 -19.92
CA ALA A 2 14.27 -12.56 -18.62
C ALA A 2 14.05 -14.05 -18.36
N THR A 3 14.69 -14.59 -17.35
CA THR A 3 14.53 -15.96 -16.89
C THR A 3 13.30 -16.05 -16.00
N THR A 4 12.30 -16.75 -16.48
CA THR A 4 11.12 -17.16 -15.71
C THR A 4 11.49 -18.34 -14.83
N ASP A 5 11.69 -18.11 -13.54
CA ASP A 5 11.82 -19.20 -12.58
C ASP A 5 10.45 -19.81 -12.27
N SER A 6 10.35 -21.06 -12.66
CA SER A 6 9.20 -21.93 -12.56
C SER A 6 8.93 -22.29 -11.08
N CYS A 7 7.72 -22.08 -10.64
CA CYS A 7 7.19 -22.50 -9.34
C CYS A 7 6.97 -24.04 -9.37
N SER A 8 7.99 -24.81 -9.04
CA SER A 8 7.89 -26.26 -8.83
C SER A 8 7.66 -26.54 -7.35
N ASN A 9 6.41 -26.79 -6.98
CA ASN A 9 6.07 -27.31 -5.66
C ASN A 9 5.43 -28.69 -5.81
N THR A 10 6.28 -29.72 -5.80
CA THR A 10 5.88 -31.14 -5.73
C THR A 10 5.34 -31.44 -4.34
N ARG A 11 4.03 -31.42 -4.14
CA ARG A 11 3.37 -32.07 -2.99
C ARG A 11 2.75 -33.39 -3.40
N LYS A 12 3.19 -34.43 -2.71
CA LYS A 12 2.75 -35.82 -2.82
C LYS A 12 1.22 -35.95 -2.86
N GLU A 13 0.76 -36.65 -3.88
CA GLU A 13 -0.62 -37.10 -4.03
C GLU A 13 -0.98 -38.07 -2.92
N LYS A 14 -1.98 -37.73 -2.13
CA LYS A 14 -2.74 -38.65 -1.32
C LYS A 14 -4.04 -38.94 -2.07
N GLN A 15 -4.09 -40.05 -2.79
CA GLN A 15 -5.33 -40.58 -3.36
C GLN A 15 -6.25 -41.01 -2.22
N ILE A 16 -7.38 -40.34 -2.09
CA ILE A 16 -8.57 -40.82 -1.40
C ILE A 16 -9.73 -40.57 -2.36
N GLY A 17 -10.42 -41.65 -2.73
CA GLY A 17 -11.52 -41.64 -3.72
C GLY A 17 -12.67 -40.75 -3.26
N GLY A 18 -12.82 -39.63 -3.88
CA GLY A 18 -13.94 -38.70 -3.85
C GLY A 18 -13.76 -37.76 -5.04
N ILE A 19 -14.82 -37.44 -5.75
CA ILE A 19 -14.78 -36.46 -6.86
C ILE A 19 -14.22 -35.17 -6.27
N MET A 20 -12.94 -34.90 -6.54
CA MET A 20 -12.35 -33.62 -6.12
C MET A 20 -12.93 -32.53 -7.00
N ASP A 21 -13.75 -31.66 -6.41
CA ASP A 21 -14.20 -30.45 -7.07
C ASP A 21 -12.97 -29.62 -7.46
N THR A 22 -12.77 -29.43 -8.75
CA THR A 22 -11.66 -28.68 -9.31
C THR A 22 -12.14 -27.42 -10.01
N LYS A 23 -11.27 -26.41 -10.08
CA LYS A 23 -11.55 -25.14 -10.75
C LYS A 23 -10.31 -24.63 -11.46
N VAL A 24 -10.50 -24.06 -12.66
CA VAL A 24 -9.42 -23.38 -13.40
C VAL A 24 -9.20 -21.98 -12.84
N CYS A 25 -7.94 -21.65 -12.58
CA CYS A 25 -7.53 -20.30 -12.24
C CYS A 25 -7.46 -19.44 -13.52
N LEU A 26 -8.21 -18.33 -13.59
CA LEU A 26 -8.22 -17.46 -14.78
C LEU A 26 -6.94 -16.62 -14.96
N SER A 27 -6.02 -16.65 -14.00
CA SER A 27 -4.75 -15.94 -14.12
C SER A 27 -3.63 -16.81 -14.68
N CYS A 28 -3.44 -18.03 -14.15
CA CYS A 28 -2.39 -18.95 -14.61
C CYS A 28 -2.91 -20.08 -15.49
N ASN A 29 -4.23 -20.16 -15.74
CA ASN A 29 -4.90 -21.19 -16.52
C ASN A 29 -4.66 -22.65 -16.04
N GLN A 30 -4.24 -22.83 -14.80
CA GLN A 30 -4.02 -24.13 -14.19
C GLN A 30 -5.27 -24.63 -13.48
N LEU A 31 -5.47 -25.95 -13.51
CA LEU A 31 -6.54 -26.64 -12.80
C LEU A 31 -6.06 -26.97 -11.37
N TYR A 32 -6.84 -26.55 -10.37
CA TYR A 32 -6.57 -26.82 -8.95
C TYR A 32 -7.81 -27.34 -8.24
N SER A 33 -7.62 -28.07 -7.13
CA SER A 33 -8.67 -28.31 -6.17
C SER A 33 -9.25 -26.98 -5.67
N ILE A 34 -10.58 -26.95 -5.43
CA ILE A 34 -11.28 -25.77 -4.89
C ILE A 34 -10.67 -25.22 -3.60
N ASP A 35 -9.97 -26.06 -2.83
CA ASP A 35 -9.25 -25.65 -1.62
C ASP A 35 -8.11 -24.65 -1.90
N ASN A 36 -7.64 -24.57 -3.15
CA ASN A 36 -6.65 -23.59 -3.58
C ASN A 36 -7.24 -22.22 -3.95
N PHE A 37 -8.54 -22.02 -3.71
CA PHE A 37 -9.21 -20.75 -3.95
C PHE A 37 -9.74 -20.15 -2.64
N TYR A 38 -9.76 -18.81 -2.54
CA TYR A 38 -10.41 -18.14 -1.41
C TYR A 38 -11.93 -18.19 -1.56
N LYS A 39 -12.63 -18.41 -0.45
CA LYS A 39 -14.09 -18.28 -0.39
C LYS A 39 -14.48 -16.81 -0.25
N LYS A 40 -15.43 -16.36 -1.07
CA LYS A 40 -16.06 -15.04 -1.02
C LYS A 40 -17.57 -15.24 -0.80
N GLY A 41 -17.99 -15.36 0.45
CA GLY A 41 -19.35 -15.79 0.78
C GLY A 41 -19.64 -17.19 0.23
N LYS A 42 -20.66 -17.30 -0.64
CA LYS A 42 -21.04 -18.57 -1.30
C LYS A 42 -20.23 -18.91 -2.55
N GLN A 43 -19.37 -17.99 -3.01
CA GLN A 43 -18.59 -18.14 -4.24
C GLN A 43 -17.11 -18.36 -3.95
N LEU A 44 -16.41 -19.02 -4.88
CA LEU A 44 -14.96 -19.11 -4.87
C LEU A 44 -14.34 -17.95 -5.68
N SER A 45 -13.18 -17.52 -5.23
CA SER A 45 -12.34 -16.56 -5.96
C SER A 45 -12.11 -17.03 -7.40
N THR A 46 -11.94 -16.09 -8.32
CA THR A 46 -11.65 -16.33 -9.74
C THR A 46 -10.21 -16.82 -9.95
N TYR A 47 -9.32 -16.45 -9.04
CA TYR A 47 -7.90 -16.78 -9.07
C TYR A 47 -7.53 -17.72 -7.94
N CYS A 48 -6.57 -18.62 -8.17
CA CYS A 48 -5.99 -19.43 -7.10
C CYS A 48 -5.31 -18.55 -6.04
N LYS A 49 -5.09 -19.09 -4.85
CA LYS A 49 -4.51 -18.35 -3.72
C LYS A 49 -3.17 -17.71 -4.05
N GLU A 50 -2.32 -18.38 -4.83
CA GLU A 50 -1.01 -17.85 -5.21
C GLU A 50 -1.14 -16.66 -6.18
N CYS A 51 -1.94 -16.81 -7.25
CA CYS A 51 -2.18 -15.70 -8.16
C CYS A 51 -2.86 -14.51 -7.46
N TYR A 52 -3.78 -14.77 -6.53
CA TYR A 52 -4.42 -13.73 -5.74
C TYR A 52 -3.42 -12.96 -4.86
N LYS A 53 -2.51 -13.68 -4.18
CA LYS A 53 -1.43 -13.08 -3.38
C LYS A 53 -0.51 -12.23 -4.24
N GLN A 54 -0.10 -12.77 -5.40
CA GLN A 54 0.78 -12.06 -6.32
C GLN A 54 0.15 -10.75 -6.82
N GLN A 55 -1.10 -10.79 -7.29
CA GLN A 55 -1.82 -9.59 -7.73
C GLN A 55 -2.00 -8.57 -6.60
N SER A 56 -2.27 -9.06 -5.37
CA SER A 56 -2.38 -8.19 -4.20
C SER A 56 -1.06 -7.51 -3.85
N LYS A 57 0.06 -8.23 -3.98
CA LYS A 57 1.41 -7.69 -3.77
C LYS A 57 1.75 -6.62 -4.83
N GLU A 58 1.47 -6.91 -6.08
CA GLU A 58 1.71 -5.95 -7.18
C GLU A 58 0.87 -4.68 -7.03
N ALA A 59 -0.42 -4.84 -6.72
CA ALA A 59 -1.30 -3.70 -6.47
C ALA A 59 -0.87 -2.88 -5.25
N TYR A 60 -0.31 -3.51 -4.22
CA TYR A 60 0.27 -2.83 -3.08
C TYR A 60 1.54 -2.07 -3.48
N GLN A 61 2.45 -2.71 -4.22
CA GLN A 61 3.69 -2.08 -4.66
C GLN A 61 3.42 -0.85 -5.54
N LYS A 62 2.51 -0.95 -6.50
CA LYS A 62 2.10 0.20 -7.33
C LYS A 62 1.62 1.40 -6.50
N ARG A 63 0.92 1.15 -5.38
CA ARG A 63 0.50 2.24 -4.48
C ARG A 63 1.67 2.84 -3.70
N ILE A 64 2.60 2.02 -3.25
CA ILE A 64 3.83 2.51 -2.60
C ILE A 64 4.64 3.36 -3.58
N ASP A 65 4.82 2.90 -4.82
CA ASP A 65 5.57 3.62 -5.84
C ASP A 65 4.90 4.97 -6.15
N PHE A 66 3.58 4.99 -6.29
CA PHE A 66 2.81 6.23 -6.44
C PHE A 66 3.01 7.19 -5.27
N LEU A 67 2.92 6.73 -4.03
CA LEU A 67 3.12 7.57 -2.84
C LEU A 67 4.55 8.10 -2.74
N ASN A 68 5.53 7.31 -3.11
CA ASN A 68 6.94 7.72 -3.13
C ASN A 68 7.20 8.77 -4.22
N GLN A 69 6.62 8.57 -5.40
CA GLN A 69 6.67 9.54 -6.49
C GLN A 69 6.00 10.86 -6.08
N TYR A 70 4.80 10.80 -5.50
CA TYR A 70 4.09 11.97 -4.98
C TYR A 70 4.93 12.78 -3.99
N LYS A 71 5.58 12.09 -3.03
CA LYS A 71 6.49 12.73 -2.07
C LYS A 71 7.67 13.42 -2.76
N ALA A 72 8.31 12.74 -3.72
CA ALA A 72 9.46 13.30 -4.44
C ALA A 72 9.08 14.52 -5.27
N GLU A 73 7.92 14.51 -5.92
CA GLU A 73 7.41 15.62 -6.73
C GLU A 73 6.99 16.81 -5.87
N ALA A 74 6.31 16.55 -4.74
CA ALA A 74 5.89 17.61 -3.82
C ALA A 74 7.08 18.23 -3.07
N GLY A 75 8.05 17.42 -2.69
CA GLY A 75 9.16 17.83 -1.84
C GLY A 75 8.74 18.26 -0.44
N CYS A 76 9.72 18.54 0.41
CA CYS A 76 9.45 19.12 1.73
C CYS A 76 8.97 20.57 1.58
N LYS A 77 7.78 20.87 2.03
CA LYS A 77 7.16 22.20 1.93
C LYS A 77 7.97 23.30 2.67
N LYS A 78 8.77 22.90 3.67
CA LYS A 78 9.61 23.83 4.45
C LYS A 78 11.00 24.05 3.84
N CYS A 79 11.73 22.98 3.52
CA CYS A 79 13.14 23.09 3.13
C CYS A 79 13.47 22.60 1.70
N GLY A 80 12.47 22.09 0.96
CA GLY A 80 12.65 21.65 -0.43
C GLY A 80 13.32 20.27 -0.59
N GLU A 81 13.57 19.48 0.47
CA GLU A 81 14.12 18.12 0.35
C GLU A 81 13.19 17.24 -0.52
N THR A 82 13.74 16.55 -1.52
CA THR A 82 12.97 15.74 -2.49
C THR A 82 13.19 14.24 -2.38
N LYS A 83 14.11 13.78 -1.53
CA LYS A 83 14.38 12.36 -1.35
C LYS A 83 13.19 11.71 -0.63
N TYR A 84 12.34 10.98 -1.37
CA TYR A 84 11.07 10.43 -0.88
C TYR A 84 11.20 9.63 0.42
N TYR A 85 12.32 8.94 0.63
CA TYR A 85 12.57 8.14 1.85
C TYR A 85 12.88 8.98 3.10
N LEU A 86 13.11 10.28 2.94
CA LEU A 86 13.25 11.25 4.03
C LEU A 86 11.96 12.04 4.28
N LEU A 87 10.92 11.81 3.50
CA LEU A 87 9.69 12.59 3.49
C LEU A 87 8.52 11.85 4.13
N ASP A 88 7.75 12.57 4.93
CA ASP A 88 6.54 12.12 5.59
C ASP A 88 5.31 12.92 5.13
N PHE A 89 4.12 12.31 5.22
CA PHE A 89 2.85 13.02 5.10
C PHE A 89 2.46 13.58 6.46
N HIS A 90 2.34 14.90 6.54
CA HIS A 90 1.93 15.63 7.74
C HIS A 90 0.50 16.17 7.55
N HIS A 91 -0.44 15.75 8.40
CA HIS A 91 -1.79 16.32 8.39
C HIS A 91 -1.76 17.74 8.94
N ARG A 92 -2.22 18.72 8.13
CA ARG A 92 -2.31 20.13 8.57
C ARG A 92 -3.19 20.30 9.79
N ASN A 93 -4.31 19.56 9.82
CA ASN A 93 -5.22 19.51 10.95
C ASN A 93 -5.35 18.07 11.46
N PRO A 94 -4.83 17.76 12.66
CA PRO A 94 -4.92 16.40 13.22
C PRO A 94 -6.35 15.90 13.45
N THR A 95 -7.33 16.82 13.63
CA THR A 95 -8.74 16.45 13.88
C THR A 95 -9.45 15.97 12.62
N GLU A 96 -8.93 16.29 11.43
CA GLU A 96 -9.48 15.88 10.13
C GLU A 96 -8.84 14.60 9.58
N LYS A 97 -7.90 14.03 10.31
CA LYS A 97 -7.20 12.81 9.93
C LYS A 97 -8.13 11.61 10.04
N ASP A 98 -8.42 10.95 8.92
CA ASP A 98 -9.21 9.72 8.88
C ASP A 98 -8.33 8.48 9.14
N PHE A 99 -7.10 8.47 8.63
CA PHE A 99 -6.18 7.34 8.80
C PHE A 99 -4.71 7.73 8.54
N ASN A 100 -3.80 6.80 8.81
CA ASN A 100 -2.38 6.98 8.52
C ASN A 100 -2.07 6.46 7.10
N ILE A 101 -1.75 7.34 6.16
CA ILE A 101 -1.50 7.01 4.76
C ILE A 101 -0.39 5.95 4.61
N ALA A 102 0.70 6.07 5.37
CA ALA A 102 1.82 5.14 5.28
C ALA A 102 1.47 3.73 5.77
N LYS A 103 0.59 3.61 6.79
CA LYS A 103 0.16 2.32 7.35
C LYS A 103 -0.99 1.70 6.56
N ASP A 104 -1.89 2.54 6.04
CA ASP A 104 -3.16 2.13 5.46
C ASP A 104 -3.20 2.22 3.92
N CYS A 105 -2.04 2.18 3.27
CA CYS A 105 -1.90 2.26 1.81
C CYS A 105 -2.58 1.11 1.03
N LYS A 106 -3.21 0.13 1.73
CA LYS A 106 -4.06 -0.91 1.14
C LYS A 106 -5.47 -0.43 0.77
N LYS A 107 -5.88 0.75 1.24
CA LYS A 107 -7.17 1.35 0.88
C LYS A 107 -7.26 1.65 -0.61
N LYS A 108 -8.47 1.90 -1.12
CA LYS A 108 -8.66 2.31 -2.52
C LYS A 108 -7.96 3.63 -2.79
N LEU A 109 -7.43 3.79 -4.01
CA LEU A 109 -6.65 4.97 -4.38
C LEU A 109 -7.44 6.27 -4.18
N GLU A 110 -8.74 6.29 -4.52
CA GLU A 110 -9.60 7.47 -4.36
C GLU A 110 -9.70 7.92 -2.88
N ILE A 111 -9.66 6.97 -1.94
CA ILE A 111 -9.69 7.26 -0.50
C ILE A 111 -8.34 7.83 -0.06
N ILE A 112 -7.24 7.28 -0.59
CA ILE A 112 -5.88 7.77 -0.31
C ILE A 112 -5.71 9.19 -0.85
N LEU A 113 -6.18 9.48 -2.07
CA LEU A 113 -6.08 10.81 -2.68
C LEU A 113 -6.81 11.86 -1.84
N LYS A 114 -8.01 11.58 -1.35
CA LYS A 114 -8.76 12.47 -0.45
C LYS A 114 -8.02 12.75 0.85
N GLU A 115 -7.32 11.77 1.39
CA GLU A 115 -6.52 11.96 2.61
C GLU A 115 -5.25 12.76 2.32
N LEU A 116 -4.63 12.57 1.15
CA LEU A 116 -3.47 13.36 0.73
C LEU A 116 -3.78 14.86 0.61
N GLU A 117 -4.99 15.23 0.18
CA GLU A 117 -5.44 16.64 0.11
C GLU A 117 -5.40 17.35 1.47
N LYS A 118 -5.48 16.61 2.59
CA LYS A 118 -5.38 17.14 3.96
C LYS A 118 -3.94 17.25 4.47
N CYS A 119 -2.97 16.73 3.71
CA CYS A 119 -1.59 16.62 4.13
C CYS A 119 -0.66 17.58 3.39
N ASP A 120 0.41 17.96 4.06
CA ASP A 120 1.61 18.51 3.44
C ASP A 120 2.73 17.45 3.50
N VAL A 121 3.70 17.56 2.60
CA VAL A 121 4.91 16.73 2.64
C VAL A 121 5.99 17.49 3.39
N LEU A 122 6.55 16.86 4.43
CA LEU A 122 7.64 17.42 5.22
C LEU A 122 8.77 16.39 5.34
N CYS A 123 10.02 16.83 5.36
CA CYS A 123 11.10 15.93 5.71
C CYS A 123 11.08 15.63 7.21
N ALA A 124 11.67 14.50 7.61
CA ALA A 124 11.66 14.03 8.99
C ALA A 124 12.18 15.08 10.01
N ASN A 125 13.14 15.92 9.60
CA ASN A 125 13.66 16.98 10.47
C ASN A 125 12.64 18.12 10.63
N CYS A 126 12.13 18.68 9.53
CA CYS A 126 11.12 19.73 9.57
C CYS A 126 9.84 19.26 10.25
N HIS A 127 9.45 17.99 10.06
CA HIS A 127 8.28 17.39 10.72
C HIS A 127 8.44 17.34 12.25
N ARG A 128 9.62 16.94 12.75
CA ARG A 128 9.93 16.95 14.19
C ARG A 128 10.04 18.35 14.75
N GLU A 129 10.70 19.26 14.03
CA GLU A 129 10.83 20.66 14.43
C GLU A 129 9.45 21.30 14.58
N TRP A 130 8.54 21.09 13.61
CA TRP A 130 7.18 21.59 13.69
C TRP A 130 6.46 21.12 14.96
N HIS A 131 6.48 19.81 15.24
CA HIS A 131 5.83 19.28 16.46
C HIS A 131 6.43 19.85 17.74
N TYR A 132 7.75 19.99 17.81
CA TYR A 132 8.41 20.60 18.95
C TYR A 132 7.97 22.07 19.15
N LEU A 133 7.97 22.86 18.08
CA LEU A 133 7.58 24.27 18.16
C LEU A 133 6.10 24.47 18.47
N GLN A 134 5.24 23.61 17.94
CA GLN A 134 3.81 23.61 18.26
C GLN A 134 3.55 23.40 19.76
N GLU A 135 4.28 22.47 20.38
CA GLU A 135 4.11 22.15 21.79
C GLU A 135 4.71 23.22 22.72
N HIS A 136 5.81 23.86 22.34
CA HIS A 136 6.60 24.71 23.24
C HIS A 136 6.43 26.21 22.96
N ASN A 137 6.19 26.62 21.73
CA ASN A 137 6.24 28.02 21.31
C ASN A 137 4.88 28.61 20.90
N ASN A 138 3.82 27.80 20.87
CA ASN A 138 2.47 28.19 20.45
C ASN A 138 2.43 28.97 19.12
N ILE A 139 3.29 28.57 18.17
CA ILE A 139 3.39 29.15 16.83
C ILE A 139 2.37 28.50 15.90
N SER A 140 1.80 29.25 14.95
CA SER A 140 0.92 28.69 13.92
C SER A 140 1.74 27.99 12.83
N TYR A 141 1.11 26.98 12.18
CA TYR A 141 1.75 26.22 11.10
C TYR A 141 2.19 27.12 9.94
N ASP A 142 1.32 28.06 9.52
CA ASP A 142 1.63 28.97 8.42
C ASP A 142 2.77 29.92 8.76
N THR A 143 2.81 30.43 10.00
CA THR A 143 3.92 31.28 10.47
C THR A 143 5.24 30.51 10.46
N TRP A 144 5.25 29.25 10.90
CA TRP A 144 6.44 28.42 10.87
C TRP A 144 6.92 28.12 9.44
N LEU A 145 6.01 27.91 8.48
CA LEU A 145 6.39 27.65 7.10
C LEU A 145 7.09 28.85 6.45
N LEU A 146 6.74 30.08 6.83
CA LEU A 146 7.28 31.31 6.25
C LEU A 146 8.63 31.74 6.82
N ASN A 147 8.97 31.32 8.04
CA ASN A 147 10.24 31.62 8.69
C ASN A 147 11.29 30.54 8.44
#